data_4dbd06655d503fe4fd1968d9230a7e50
#
_entry.id   4dbd06655d503fe4fd1968d9230a7e50
#
_cell.length_a   1.000
_cell.length_b   1.000
_cell.length_c   1.000
_cell.angle_alpha   90.00
_cell.angle_beta   90.00
_cell.angle_gamma   90.00
#
_symmetry.space_group_name_H-M   'P 1'
#
loop_
_entity.id
_entity.type
_entity.pdbx_description
1 polymer ?
#
loop_
_entity_poly.entity_id
_entity_poly.type
_entity_poly.pdbx_seq_one_letter_code
_entity_poly.pdbx_strand_id
1 'polypeptide(L)'
;MAGVVVTLIFAFLWARDVMTPGRATTTGGPEPAGTADAAPIPAHEGGPAMPPADEPVGERMPRNKFLELTTLGLGGVITGLVVGPVLGFAVLPAFTGDELDAVDLGPLDEYPKGEWREATFMSDPAAGEVSRRTAFIRNNGMVDEQPSVTIISNRCVHLGCPVQSGGPRQDEDQETIKTEQAELTVTPIQPANFSCPCHGGAYDTEGNRIAGPPVRALDRYKYSIKGGNLFLLEPYSVGEVKGEGAEAMIKAYGLQGPGEHVDGPSGLLYPIQPQDFG
;
A
#
# COMPACT_ATOMS: atom_id res chain seq x y z
N MET A 1 -2.82 -3.70 -13.56
CA MET A 1 -2.30 -3.67 -14.95
C MET A 1 -3.40 -3.34 -15.97
N ALA A 2 -4.57 -3.99 -15.95
CA ALA A 2 -5.63 -3.72 -16.94
C ALA A 2 -6.12 -2.25 -16.99
N GLY A 3 -6.30 -1.60 -15.84
CA GLY A 3 -6.78 -0.21 -15.79
C GLY A 3 -5.82 0.81 -16.43
N VAL A 4 -4.52 0.65 -16.21
CA VAL A 4 -3.50 1.54 -16.79
C VAL A 4 -3.45 1.39 -18.31
N VAL A 5 -3.57 0.16 -18.82
CA VAL A 5 -3.60 -0.12 -20.25
C VAL A 5 -4.85 0.50 -20.89
N VAL A 6 -6.01 0.37 -20.25
CA VAL A 6 -7.27 0.99 -20.72
C VAL A 6 -7.16 2.51 -20.76
N THR A 7 -6.59 3.13 -19.73
CA THR A 7 -6.40 4.60 -19.68
C THR A 7 -5.44 5.07 -20.75
N LEU A 8 -4.33 4.36 -20.96
CA LEU A 8 -3.37 4.69 -22.01
C LEU A 8 -3.96 4.50 -23.42
N ILE A 9 -4.76 3.46 -23.64
CA ILE A 9 -5.47 3.24 -24.91
C ILE A 9 -6.48 4.37 -25.15
N PHE A 10 -7.24 4.76 -24.12
CA PHE A 10 -8.22 5.85 -24.23
C PHE A 10 -7.54 7.19 -24.50
N ALA A 11 -6.44 7.50 -23.82
CA ALA A 11 -5.62 8.69 -24.05
C ALA A 11 -5.04 8.70 -25.47
N PHE A 12 -4.55 7.55 -25.95
CA PHE A 12 -4.01 7.43 -27.29
C PHE A 12 -5.10 7.58 -28.38
N LEU A 13 -6.27 6.97 -28.20
CA LEU A 13 -7.39 7.09 -29.12
C LEU A 13 -7.95 8.51 -29.15
N TRP A 14 -8.04 9.16 -28.00
CA TRP A 14 -8.45 10.56 -27.89
C TRP A 14 -7.45 11.49 -28.56
N ALA A 15 -6.15 11.33 -28.29
CA ALA A 15 -5.10 12.11 -28.95
C ALA A 15 -5.10 11.92 -30.48
N ARG A 16 -5.36 10.71 -30.95
CA ARG A 16 -5.48 10.42 -32.38
C ARG A 16 -6.68 11.12 -33.01
N ASP A 17 -7.82 11.18 -32.31
CA ASP A 17 -9.06 11.80 -32.80
C ASP A 17 -8.93 13.33 -32.85
N VAL A 18 -8.24 13.91 -31.87
CA VAL A 18 -7.93 15.34 -31.83
C VAL A 18 -6.88 15.76 -32.87
N MET A 19 -5.92 14.90 -33.18
CA MET A 19 -4.87 15.17 -34.17
C MET A 19 -5.25 14.85 -35.59
N THR A 20 -6.37 14.15 -35.83
CA THR A 20 -6.87 13.91 -37.18
C THR A 20 -7.59 15.17 -37.66
N PRO A 21 -7.16 15.83 -38.78
CA PRO A 21 -7.86 17.01 -39.29
C PRO A 21 -9.30 16.61 -39.59
N GLY A 22 -10.24 17.20 -38.86
CA GLY A 22 -11.65 16.88 -38.96
C GLY A 22 -12.12 17.00 -40.42
N ARG A 23 -12.64 15.89 -40.93
CA ARG A 23 -13.43 15.89 -42.13
C ARG A 23 -14.65 16.78 -41.84
N ALA A 24 -14.64 17.98 -42.40
CA ALA A 24 -15.76 18.91 -42.30
C ALA A 24 -17.04 18.20 -42.75
N THR A 25 -17.87 17.83 -41.81
CA THR A 25 -19.25 17.45 -42.06
C THR A 25 -19.99 18.73 -42.39
N THR A 26 -20.18 19.00 -43.68
CA THR A 26 -21.14 19.99 -44.16
C THR A 26 -22.53 19.51 -43.79
N THR A 27 -22.95 19.79 -42.54
CA THR A 27 -24.38 19.79 -42.21
C THR A 27 -24.95 21.06 -42.83
N GLY A 28 -25.72 20.91 -43.91
CA GLY A 28 -26.49 21.96 -44.48
C GLY A 28 -27.41 22.58 -43.45
N GLY A 29 -27.06 23.77 -43.00
CA GLY A 29 -27.95 24.63 -42.25
C GLY A 29 -29.03 25.21 -43.21
N PRO A 30 -30.23 25.53 -42.72
CA PRO A 30 -31.28 26.11 -43.52
C PRO A 30 -30.80 27.44 -44.12
N GLU A 31 -31.04 27.58 -45.39
CA GLU A 31 -30.76 28.80 -46.16
C GLU A 31 -31.48 29.99 -45.55
N PRO A 32 -30.83 31.11 -45.25
CA PRO A 32 -31.50 32.28 -44.70
C PRO A 32 -32.37 32.94 -45.77
N ALA A 33 -33.62 33.14 -45.41
CA ALA A 33 -34.61 33.85 -46.24
C ALA A 33 -34.06 35.24 -46.66
N GLY A 34 -34.28 35.56 -47.90
CA GLY A 34 -33.76 36.75 -48.58
C GLY A 34 -33.95 38.03 -47.78
N THR A 35 -32.87 38.76 -47.64
CA THR A 35 -32.85 40.13 -47.10
C THR A 35 -33.08 41.13 -48.21
N ALA A 36 -34.07 41.98 -47.94
CA ALA A 36 -34.36 43.19 -48.70
C ALA A 36 -33.14 44.11 -48.84
N ASP A 37 -33.06 44.84 -49.94
CA ASP A 37 -32.09 45.85 -50.32
C ASP A 37 -31.48 46.63 -49.15
N ALA A 38 -30.24 46.37 -48.81
CA ALA A 38 -29.42 47.27 -48.00
C ALA A 38 -28.65 48.22 -48.92
N ALA A 39 -28.80 49.52 -48.71
CA ALA A 39 -28.08 50.55 -49.45
C ALA A 39 -26.54 50.34 -49.37
N PRO A 40 -25.79 50.60 -50.40
CA PRO A 40 -24.35 50.45 -50.43
C PRO A 40 -23.67 51.31 -49.36
N ILE A 41 -22.92 50.70 -48.50
CA ILE A 41 -22.07 51.37 -47.51
C ILE A 41 -20.95 52.11 -48.28
N PRO A 42 -20.73 53.41 -48.07
CA PRO A 42 -19.69 54.14 -48.73
C PRO A 42 -18.31 53.55 -48.37
N ALA A 43 -17.50 53.34 -49.38
CA ALA A 43 -16.12 52.87 -49.19
C ALA A 43 -15.33 53.89 -48.36
N HIS A 44 -14.81 53.47 -47.22
CA HIS A 44 -13.85 54.25 -46.44
C HIS A 44 -12.53 54.28 -47.24
N GLU A 45 -12.30 55.38 -47.93
CA GLU A 45 -10.96 55.70 -48.49
C GLU A 45 -10.06 56.07 -47.30
N GLY A 46 -8.98 55.30 -47.09
CA GLY A 46 -7.92 55.69 -46.19
C GLY A 46 -7.54 54.69 -45.09
N GLY A 47 -7.74 53.40 -45.26
CA GLY A 47 -7.09 52.40 -44.43
C GLY A 47 -5.57 52.35 -44.66
N PRO A 48 -4.73 52.10 -43.67
CA PRO A 48 -3.30 51.97 -43.86
C PRO A 48 -3.01 50.89 -44.96
N ALA A 49 -2.12 51.24 -45.90
CA ALA A 49 -1.73 50.35 -46.99
C ALA A 49 -1.35 48.99 -46.41
N MET A 50 -1.96 47.91 -46.97
CA MET A 50 -1.53 46.56 -46.61
C MET A 50 -0.06 46.39 -47.06
N PRO A 51 0.78 45.82 -46.19
CA PRO A 51 2.15 45.49 -46.58
C PRO A 51 2.14 44.54 -47.80
N PRO A 52 3.19 44.62 -48.66
CA PRO A 52 3.26 43.82 -49.86
C PRO A 52 3.18 42.31 -49.55
N ALA A 53 2.50 41.58 -50.42
CA ALA A 53 2.15 40.17 -50.25
C ALA A 53 3.34 39.17 -50.33
N ASP A 54 4.57 39.66 -50.43
CA ASP A 54 5.76 38.85 -50.73
C ASP A 54 6.68 38.57 -49.52
N GLU A 55 6.32 38.98 -48.32
CA GLU A 55 7.04 38.48 -47.13
C GLU A 55 6.60 37.02 -46.86
N PRO A 56 7.56 36.09 -46.72
CA PRO A 56 7.21 34.72 -46.31
C PRO A 56 6.54 34.82 -44.92
N VAL A 57 5.24 34.74 -44.92
CA VAL A 57 4.46 34.62 -43.70
C VAL A 57 4.87 33.27 -43.12
N GLY A 58 5.84 33.28 -42.21
CA GLY A 58 6.13 32.10 -41.42
C GLY A 58 4.80 31.57 -40.89
N GLU A 59 4.59 30.26 -40.96
CA GLU A 59 3.32 29.61 -40.58
C GLU A 59 2.88 30.13 -39.21
N ARG A 60 2.06 31.17 -39.20
CA ARG A 60 1.50 31.72 -37.97
C ARG A 60 0.46 30.72 -37.51
N MET A 61 0.78 30.07 -36.41
CA MET A 61 -0.15 29.15 -35.77
C MET A 61 -1.46 29.90 -35.44
N PRO A 62 -2.63 29.40 -35.88
CA PRO A 62 -3.91 30.03 -35.57
C PRO A 62 -4.08 30.22 -34.06
N ARG A 63 -4.67 31.34 -33.62
CA ARG A 63 -4.85 31.65 -32.19
C ARG A 63 -5.53 30.55 -31.40
N ASN A 64 -6.55 29.92 -31.98
CA ASN A 64 -7.26 28.80 -31.36
C ASN A 64 -6.33 27.61 -31.11
N LYS A 65 -5.50 27.27 -32.10
CA LYS A 65 -4.56 26.14 -31.98
C LYS A 65 -3.43 26.43 -30.99
N PHE A 66 -2.97 27.69 -30.96
CA PHE A 66 -2.00 28.13 -29.94
C PHE A 66 -2.57 28.02 -28.52
N LEU A 67 -3.79 28.54 -28.30
CA LEU A 67 -4.44 28.46 -27.00
C LEU A 67 -4.73 27.02 -26.57
N GLU A 68 -5.18 26.17 -27.50
CA GLU A 68 -5.42 24.75 -27.25
C GLU A 68 -4.13 24.04 -26.82
N LEU A 69 -3.05 24.16 -27.60
CA LEU A 69 -1.76 23.55 -27.29
C LEU A 69 -1.18 24.06 -25.97
N THR A 70 -1.31 25.37 -25.70
CA THR A 70 -0.82 25.96 -24.46
C THR A 70 -1.61 25.44 -23.26
N THR A 71 -2.94 25.36 -23.37
CA THR A 71 -3.80 24.85 -22.29
C THR A 71 -3.55 23.38 -22.03
N LEU A 72 -3.46 22.57 -23.08
CA LEU A 72 -3.15 21.14 -22.95
C LEU A 72 -1.73 20.90 -22.44
N GLY A 73 -0.75 21.65 -22.93
CA GLY A 73 0.63 21.55 -22.48
C GLY A 73 0.80 21.94 -21.02
N LEU A 74 0.27 23.10 -20.65
CA LEU A 74 0.33 23.58 -19.25
C LEU A 74 -0.47 22.67 -18.32
N GLY A 75 -1.69 22.28 -18.73
CA GLY A 75 -2.51 21.33 -17.99
C GLY A 75 -1.84 19.99 -17.82
N GLY A 76 -1.18 19.47 -18.86
CA GLY A 76 -0.40 18.24 -18.80
C GLY A 76 0.79 18.32 -17.84
N VAL A 77 1.52 19.43 -17.85
CA VAL A 77 2.64 19.66 -16.91
C VAL A 77 2.13 19.72 -15.47
N ILE A 78 1.09 20.49 -15.19
CA ILE A 78 0.51 20.61 -13.84
C ILE A 78 0.00 19.24 -13.38
N THR A 79 -0.73 18.52 -14.24
CA THR A 79 -1.23 17.18 -13.94
C THR A 79 -0.08 16.22 -13.65
N GLY A 80 0.97 16.22 -14.46
CA GLY A 80 2.15 15.38 -14.25
C GLY A 80 2.87 15.66 -12.94
N LEU A 81 3.03 16.93 -12.58
CA LEU A 81 3.67 17.35 -11.34
C LEU A 81 2.87 17.00 -10.07
N VAL A 82 1.55 16.91 -10.17
CA VAL A 82 0.68 16.56 -9.04
C VAL A 82 0.38 15.06 -9.01
N VAL A 83 -0.09 14.52 -10.12
CA VAL A 83 -0.54 13.12 -10.20
C VAL A 83 0.64 12.15 -10.16
N GLY A 84 1.78 12.51 -10.75
CA GLY A 84 2.99 11.66 -10.77
C GLY A 84 3.47 11.29 -9.36
N PRO A 85 3.76 12.26 -8.49
CA PRO A 85 4.14 11.96 -7.11
C PRO A 85 3.05 11.22 -6.31
N VAL A 86 1.78 11.60 -6.48
CA VAL A 86 0.65 10.93 -5.80
C VAL A 86 0.54 9.47 -6.22
N LEU A 87 0.60 9.18 -7.51
CA LEU A 87 0.60 7.80 -8.00
C LEU A 87 1.86 7.05 -7.58
N GLY A 88 3.02 7.71 -7.62
CA GLY A 88 4.27 7.13 -7.12
C GLY A 88 4.15 6.72 -5.66
N PHE A 89 3.69 7.62 -4.80
CA PHE A 89 3.48 7.34 -3.39
C PHE A 89 2.44 6.24 -3.14
N ALA A 90 1.38 6.18 -3.92
CA ALA A 90 0.32 5.17 -3.77
C ALA A 90 0.72 3.78 -4.30
N VAL A 91 1.54 3.72 -5.35
CA VAL A 91 1.80 2.47 -6.08
C VAL A 91 3.20 1.92 -5.80
N LEU A 92 4.20 2.79 -5.64
CA LEU A 92 5.60 2.39 -5.48
C LEU A 92 5.83 1.47 -4.27
N PRO A 93 5.23 1.70 -3.07
CA PRO A 93 5.44 0.83 -1.92
C PRO A 93 5.05 -0.63 -2.17
N ALA A 94 4.08 -0.88 -3.06
CA ALA A 94 3.68 -2.23 -3.43
C ALA A 94 4.78 -3.01 -4.21
N PHE A 95 5.78 -2.32 -4.73
CA PHE A 95 6.87 -2.90 -5.53
C PHE A 95 8.26 -2.70 -4.91
N THR A 96 8.35 -1.89 -3.88
CA THR A 96 9.57 -1.65 -3.10
C THR A 96 9.44 -2.27 -1.72
N GLY A 97 8.92 -3.50 -1.64
CA GLY A 97 8.81 -4.22 -0.38
C GLY A 97 10.19 -4.27 0.30
N ASP A 98 10.30 -3.62 1.46
CA ASP A 98 11.49 -3.76 2.28
C ASP A 98 11.46 -5.18 2.86
N GLU A 99 12.41 -6.01 2.44
CA GLU A 99 12.71 -7.22 3.18
C GLU A 99 13.09 -6.76 4.60
N LEU A 100 12.31 -7.18 5.59
CA LEU A 100 12.64 -6.89 6.98
C LEU A 100 14.01 -7.49 7.26
N ASP A 101 14.98 -6.65 7.55
CA ASP A 101 16.26 -7.10 8.07
C ASP A 101 16.01 -7.94 9.33
N ALA A 102 16.78 -9.00 9.50
CA ALA A 102 16.64 -9.86 10.67
C ALA A 102 16.82 -9.02 11.95
N VAL A 103 15.77 -8.96 12.78
CA VAL A 103 15.81 -8.19 14.04
C VAL A 103 16.33 -9.09 15.15
N ASP A 104 17.41 -8.70 15.80
CA ASP A 104 17.95 -9.41 16.97
C ASP A 104 17.05 -9.16 18.19
N LEU A 105 16.37 -10.20 18.64
CA LEU A 105 15.52 -10.19 19.84
C LEU A 105 16.26 -10.57 21.13
N GLY A 106 17.58 -10.72 21.05
CA GLY A 106 18.43 -11.04 22.20
C GLY A 106 18.55 -12.55 22.49
N PRO A 107 19.16 -12.88 23.62
CA PRO A 107 19.39 -14.27 24.02
C PRO A 107 18.07 -15.04 24.18
N LEU A 108 18.03 -16.29 23.70
CA LEU A 108 16.85 -17.15 23.88
C LEU A 108 16.53 -17.44 25.35
N ASP A 109 17.54 -17.37 26.22
CA ASP A 109 17.39 -17.59 27.67
C ASP A 109 16.52 -16.52 28.35
N GLU A 110 16.38 -15.33 27.73
CA GLU A 110 15.47 -14.27 28.19
C GLU A 110 13.98 -14.62 27.95
N TYR A 111 13.72 -15.72 27.25
CA TYR A 111 12.38 -16.23 26.96
C TYR A 111 12.18 -17.59 27.63
N PRO A 112 11.73 -17.64 28.91
CA PRO A 112 11.54 -18.87 29.66
C PRO A 112 10.55 -19.81 28.97
N LYS A 113 10.79 -21.10 29.09
CA LYS A 113 9.97 -22.12 28.45
C LYS A 113 8.52 -22.07 28.94
N GLY A 114 7.59 -22.01 27.99
CA GLY A 114 6.14 -22.02 28.23
C GLY A 114 5.56 -20.66 28.61
N GLU A 115 6.40 -19.65 28.83
CA GLU A 115 5.95 -18.30 29.14
C GLU A 115 5.76 -17.47 27.88
N TRP A 116 4.72 -16.63 27.91
CA TRP A 116 4.51 -15.62 26.90
C TRP A 116 5.20 -14.32 27.29
N ARG A 117 5.86 -13.71 26.35
CA ARG A 117 6.44 -12.38 26.49
C ARG A 117 6.00 -11.48 25.33
N GLU A 118 5.64 -10.24 25.67
CA GLU A 118 5.39 -9.20 24.70
C GLU A 118 6.69 -8.44 24.47
N ALA A 119 7.24 -8.54 23.26
CA ALA A 119 8.44 -7.84 22.88
C ALA A 119 8.13 -6.65 21.98
N THR A 120 8.59 -5.46 22.37
CA THR A 120 8.51 -4.25 21.54
C THR A 120 9.90 -3.88 21.06
N PHE A 121 10.03 -3.71 19.77
CA PHE A 121 11.31 -3.48 19.07
C PHE A 121 11.14 -2.51 17.90
N MET A 122 12.25 -2.00 17.38
CA MET A 122 12.31 -1.23 16.14
C MET A 122 12.66 -2.18 15.00
N SER A 123 11.82 -2.28 13.98
CA SER A 123 12.14 -3.07 12.78
C SER A 123 13.18 -2.39 11.89
N ASP A 124 13.25 -1.06 11.94
CA ASP A 124 14.28 -0.24 11.31
C ASP A 124 14.63 0.92 12.25
N PRO A 125 15.74 0.82 13.00
CA PRO A 125 16.17 1.89 13.91
C PRO A 125 16.38 3.23 13.22
N ALA A 126 16.77 3.25 11.95
CA ALA A 126 16.99 4.48 11.20
C ALA A 126 15.70 5.22 10.89
N ALA A 127 14.59 4.50 10.74
CA ALA A 127 13.25 5.08 10.55
C ALA A 127 12.63 5.60 11.88
N GLY A 128 13.22 5.26 13.03
CA GLY A 128 12.74 5.68 14.35
C GLY A 128 11.40 5.09 14.74
N GLU A 129 10.61 5.86 15.50
CA GLU A 129 9.34 5.39 16.13
C GLU A 129 8.30 4.83 15.15
N VAL A 130 8.33 5.23 13.90
CA VAL A 130 7.40 4.69 12.87
C VAL A 130 7.65 3.22 12.57
N SER A 131 8.86 2.73 12.86
CA SER A 131 9.26 1.34 12.70
C SER A 131 9.00 0.48 13.95
N ARG A 132 8.42 1.05 15.01
CA ARG A 132 8.11 0.32 16.23
C ARG A 132 7.09 -0.79 15.95
N ARG A 133 7.45 -2.00 16.37
CA ARG A 133 6.64 -3.21 16.24
C ARG A 133 6.54 -3.90 17.59
N THR A 134 5.52 -4.70 17.74
CA THR A 134 5.32 -5.54 18.91
C THR A 134 4.97 -6.95 18.45
N ALA A 135 5.55 -7.95 19.10
CA ALA A 135 5.23 -9.34 18.87
C ALA A 135 5.01 -10.07 20.20
N PHE A 136 4.16 -11.10 20.17
CA PHE A 136 3.94 -12.00 21.27
C PHE A 136 4.80 -13.24 21.06
N ILE A 137 5.70 -13.52 21.97
CA ILE A 137 6.72 -14.55 21.87
C ILE A 137 6.51 -15.60 22.96
N ARG A 138 6.53 -16.86 22.57
CA ARG A 138 6.55 -18.01 23.50
C ARG A 138 7.62 -18.99 23.09
N ASN A 139 8.51 -19.29 24.01
CA ASN A 139 9.47 -20.39 23.87
C ASN A 139 8.77 -21.72 24.20
N ASN A 140 8.59 -22.59 23.22
CA ASN A 140 7.93 -23.88 23.38
C ASN A 140 8.88 -24.96 23.94
N GLY A 141 10.18 -24.64 24.05
CA GLY A 141 11.23 -25.59 24.42
C GLY A 141 11.86 -26.29 23.23
N MET A 142 12.41 -27.47 23.43
CA MET A 142 13.09 -28.23 22.39
C MET A 142 12.14 -29.22 21.72
N VAL A 143 12.19 -29.30 20.40
CA VAL A 143 11.49 -30.28 19.57
C VAL A 143 12.56 -30.90 18.63
N ASP A 144 12.71 -32.21 18.63
CA ASP A 144 13.70 -32.86 17.80
C ASP A 144 15.10 -32.24 17.88
N GLU A 145 15.52 -31.90 19.11
CA GLU A 145 16.80 -31.26 19.45
C GLU A 145 16.97 -29.83 18.92
N GLN A 146 15.91 -29.23 18.40
CA GLN A 146 15.90 -27.82 17.96
C GLN A 146 14.97 -26.95 18.83
N PRO A 147 15.37 -25.71 19.14
CA PRO A 147 14.48 -24.80 19.85
C PRO A 147 13.25 -24.45 19.03
N SER A 148 12.08 -24.59 19.63
CA SER A 148 10.80 -24.20 19.04
C SER A 148 10.29 -22.91 19.66
N VAL A 149 9.98 -21.92 18.84
CA VAL A 149 9.46 -20.62 19.29
C VAL A 149 8.22 -20.26 18.50
N THR A 150 7.19 -19.81 19.18
CA THR A 150 6.01 -19.20 18.56
C THR A 150 6.14 -17.70 18.64
N ILE A 151 6.06 -16.99 17.50
CA ILE A 151 6.10 -15.54 17.43
C ILE A 151 4.89 -15.05 16.64
N ILE A 152 3.98 -14.37 17.32
CA ILE A 152 2.72 -13.87 16.76
C ILE A 152 2.81 -12.35 16.64
N SER A 153 2.44 -11.81 15.48
CA SER A 153 2.34 -10.38 15.27
C SER A 153 1.19 -9.77 16.07
N ASN A 154 1.38 -8.58 16.63
CA ASN A 154 0.28 -7.84 17.26
C ASN A 154 -0.57 -7.05 16.27
N ARG A 155 -0.44 -7.29 14.97
CA ARG A 155 -1.24 -6.61 13.95
C ARG A 155 -2.49 -7.39 13.59
N CYS A 156 -3.65 -6.76 13.81
CA CYS A 156 -4.94 -7.34 13.48
C CYS A 156 -5.09 -7.56 11.98
N VAL A 157 -5.42 -8.78 11.59
CA VAL A 157 -5.58 -9.14 10.18
C VAL A 157 -6.85 -8.59 9.52
N HIS A 158 -7.63 -7.78 10.24
CA HIS A 158 -8.73 -7.02 9.65
C HIS A 158 -8.21 -5.77 8.93
N LEU A 159 -7.59 -4.83 9.68
CA LEU A 159 -7.09 -3.55 9.16
C LEU A 159 -5.77 -3.10 9.83
N GLY A 160 -4.99 -4.00 10.39
CA GLY A 160 -3.67 -3.69 10.93
C GLY A 160 -3.65 -2.97 12.30
N CYS A 161 -4.79 -2.84 13.00
CA CYS A 161 -4.82 -2.24 14.34
C CYS A 161 -3.98 -3.06 15.33
N PRO A 162 -3.36 -2.42 16.34
CA PRO A 162 -2.67 -3.15 17.39
C PRO A 162 -3.61 -4.07 18.17
N VAL A 163 -3.24 -5.32 18.27
CA VAL A 163 -3.91 -6.34 19.08
C VAL A 163 -3.27 -6.32 20.48
N GLN A 164 -4.08 -6.50 21.49
CA GLN A 164 -3.68 -6.54 22.89
C GLN A 164 -3.85 -7.95 23.46
N SER A 165 -2.96 -8.34 24.36
CA SER A 165 -3.15 -9.55 25.14
C SER A 165 -4.25 -9.34 26.19
N GLY A 166 -5.23 -10.23 26.21
CA GLY A 166 -6.22 -10.30 27.28
C GLY A 166 -5.69 -11.18 28.41
N GLY A 167 -5.70 -10.67 29.64
CA GLY A 167 -5.20 -11.38 30.81
C GLY A 167 -4.14 -10.57 31.57
N PRO A 168 -3.53 -11.15 32.59
CA PRO A 168 -2.52 -10.49 33.41
C PRO A 168 -1.30 -10.08 32.59
N ARG A 169 -0.83 -8.86 32.82
CA ARG A 169 0.40 -8.30 32.29
C ARG A 169 1.27 -7.88 33.47
N GLN A 170 2.50 -8.29 33.48
CA GLN A 170 3.45 -8.04 34.57
C GLN A 170 4.36 -6.87 34.20
N ASP A 171 3.82 -5.66 34.24
CA ASP A 171 4.56 -4.45 33.85
C ASP A 171 5.69 -4.12 34.82
N GLU A 172 5.61 -4.59 36.05
CA GLU A 172 6.66 -4.43 37.09
C GLU A 172 7.90 -5.29 36.76
N ASP A 173 7.71 -6.38 36.02
CA ASP A 173 8.76 -7.30 35.59
C ASP A 173 9.23 -7.04 34.14
N GLN A 174 8.97 -5.84 33.64
CA GLN A 174 9.42 -5.41 32.32
C GLN A 174 10.94 -5.31 32.30
N GLU A 175 11.54 -5.94 31.30
CA GLU A 175 12.97 -5.95 31.09
C GLU A 175 13.36 -5.21 29.82
N THR A 176 14.54 -4.60 29.82
CA THR A 176 15.12 -4.01 28.64
C THR A 176 16.32 -4.84 28.19
N ILE A 177 16.19 -5.51 27.05
CA ILE A 177 17.26 -6.29 26.44
C ILE A 177 18.01 -5.37 25.47
N LYS A 178 19.31 -5.28 25.62
CA LYS A 178 20.19 -4.53 24.70
C LYS A 178 20.84 -5.49 23.72
N THR A 179 20.56 -5.29 22.45
CA THR A 179 21.18 -6.02 21.34
C THR A 179 22.18 -5.12 20.61
N GLU A 180 22.91 -5.67 19.67
CA GLU A 180 23.80 -4.87 18.82
C GLU A 180 23.05 -3.86 17.94
N GLN A 181 21.77 -4.14 17.62
CA GLN A 181 20.96 -3.34 16.71
C GLN A 181 20.06 -2.33 17.40
N ALA A 182 19.49 -2.68 18.57
CA ALA A 182 18.50 -1.85 19.24
C ALA A 182 18.30 -2.24 20.72
N GLU A 183 17.57 -1.40 21.44
CA GLU A 183 17.02 -1.73 22.75
C GLU A 183 15.60 -2.30 22.56
N LEU A 184 15.33 -3.45 23.15
CA LEU A 184 14.04 -4.10 23.17
C LEU A 184 13.40 -3.96 24.53
N THR A 185 12.10 -3.79 24.54
CA THR A 185 11.33 -3.89 25.79
C THR A 185 10.57 -5.21 25.79
N VAL A 186 10.77 -6.03 26.79
CA VAL A 186 10.15 -7.35 26.94
C VAL A 186 9.35 -7.37 28.23
N THR A 187 8.07 -7.70 28.13
CA THR A 187 7.15 -7.75 29.28
C THR A 187 6.55 -9.15 29.38
N PRO A 188 6.63 -9.82 30.55
CA PRO A 188 5.93 -11.08 30.76
C PRO A 188 4.41 -10.89 30.72
N ILE A 189 3.70 -11.79 30.06
CA ILE A 189 2.24 -11.77 29.93
C ILE A 189 1.65 -13.16 30.14
N GLN A 190 0.40 -13.23 30.56
CA GLN A 190 -0.37 -14.48 30.66
C GLN A 190 -1.66 -14.32 29.82
N PRO A 191 -1.56 -14.47 28.50
CA PRO A 191 -2.70 -14.21 27.63
C PRO A 191 -3.76 -15.29 27.79
N ALA A 192 -5.00 -14.90 28.06
CA ALA A 192 -6.17 -15.75 27.91
C ALA A 192 -6.69 -15.76 26.48
N ASN A 193 -6.45 -14.67 25.77
CA ASN A 193 -6.79 -14.44 24.37
C ASN A 193 -6.02 -13.23 23.83
N PHE A 194 -6.17 -12.94 22.55
CA PHE A 194 -5.74 -11.68 21.96
C PHE A 194 -6.96 -10.94 21.42
N SER A 195 -7.03 -9.62 21.60
CA SER A 195 -8.18 -8.83 21.20
C SER A 195 -7.78 -7.53 20.52
N CYS A 196 -8.54 -7.18 19.48
CA CYS A 196 -8.37 -5.93 18.75
C CYS A 196 -9.43 -4.92 19.19
N PRO A 197 -9.06 -3.79 19.82
CA PRO A 197 -10.03 -2.83 20.34
C PRO A 197 -10.76 -2.03 19.25
N CYS A 198 -10.24 -2.00 18.02
CA CYS A 198 -10.81 -1.17 16.95
C CYS A 198 -12.20 -1.65 16.51
N HIS A 199 -12.36 -2.95 16.23
CA HIS A 199 -13.61 -3.51 15.70
C HIS A 199 -14.00 -4.85 16.36
N GLY A 200 -13.44 -5.14 17.54
CA GLY A 200 -13.80 -6.33 18.31
C GLY A 200 -13.30 -7.65 17.69
N GLY A 201 -12.22 -7.61 16.92
CA GLY A 201 -11.54 -8.84 16.49
C GLY A 201 -10.99 -9.58 17.71
N ALA A 202 -11.28 -10.87 17.84
CA ALA A 202 -10.80 -11.71 18.94
C ALA A 202 -10.13 -12.98 18.40
N TYR A 203 -9.07 -13.38 19.10
CA TYR A 203 -8.21 -14.50 18.75
C TYR A 203 -7.87 -15.33 19.97
N ASP A 204 -7.67 -16.63 19.80
CA ASP A 204 -7.15 -17.49 20.86
C ASP A 204 -5.66 -17.27 21.12
N THR A 205 -5.08 -18.03 22.04
CA THR A 205 -3.65 -17.95 22.39
C THR A 205 -2.71 -18.42 21.28
N GLU A 206 -3.20 -19.14 20.28
CA GLU A 206 -2.42 -19.51 19.09
C GLU A 206 -2.64 -18.53 17.92
N GLY A 207 -3.45 -17.49 18.13
CA GLY A 207 -3.75 -16.47 17.14
C GLY A 207 -4.93 -16.82 16.23
N ASN A 208 -5.63 -17.95 16.40
CA ASN A 208 -6.80 -18.28 15.60
C ASN A 208 -7.95 -17.30 15.88
N ARG A 209 -8.69 -16.95 14.84
CA ARG A 209 -9.87 -16.13 14.97
C ARG A 209 -10.94 -16.82 15.83
N ILE A 210 -11.42 -16.12 16.84
CA ILE A 210 -12.57 -16.54 17.66
C ILE A 210 -13.83 -15.76 17.25
N ALA A 211 -13.70 -14.42 17.08
CA ALA A 211 -14.83 -13.54 16.81
C ALA A 211 -14.42 -12.26 16.10
N GLY A 212 -15.42 -11.51 15.65
CA GLY A 212 -15.24 -10.21 14.99
C GLY A 212 -14.98 -10.30 13.49
N PRO A 213 -14.61 -9.18 12.86
CA PRO A 213 -14.46 -9.07 11.41
C PRO A 213 -13.21 -9.72 10.79
N PRO A 214 -12.12 -10.08 11.53
CA PRO A 214 -10.99 -10.80 10.94
C PRO A 214 -11.46 -12.06 10.19
N VAL A 215 -10.76 -12.42 9.14
CA VAL A 215 -11.13 -13.60 8.30
C VAL A 215 -10.17 -14.79 8.47
N ARG A 216 -9.06 -14.61 9.17
CA ARG A 216 -8.00 -15.61 9.37
C ARG A 216 -7.30 -15.44 10.70
N ALA A 217 -6.34 -16.30 11.00
CA ALA A 217 -5.50 -16.18 12.19
C ALA A 217 -4.55 -14.97 12.09
N LEU A 218 -3.98 -14.54 13.21
CA LEU A 218 -2.91 -13.56 13.27
C LEU A 218 -1.68 -14.05 12.52
N ASP A 219 -0.96 -13.11 11.91
CA ASP A 219 0.30 -13.39 11.25
C ASP A 219 1.34 -13.88 12.24
N ARG A 220 2.23 -14.73 11.78
CA ARG A 220 3.39 -15.17 12.54
C ARG A 220 4.67 -14.75 11.86
N TYR A 221 5.72 -14.64 12.64
CA TYR A 221 7.06 -14.41 12.12
C TYR A 221 7.83 -15.71 11.99
N LYS A 222 8.63 -15.80 10.94
CA LYS A 222 9.74 -16.76 10.89
C LYS A 222 10.82 -16.30 11.86
N TYR A 223 11.63 -17.22 12.30
CA TYR A 223 12.74 -16.92 13.18
C TYR A 223 13.96 -17.77 12.84
N SER A 224 15.11 -17.36 13.32
CA SER A 224 16.33 -18.15 13.34
C SER A 224 17.03 -17.97 14.68
N ILE A 225 17.83 -18.97 15.06
CA ILE A 225 18.65 -18.91 16.27
C ILE A 225 20.09 -18.97 15.84
N LYS A 226 20.87 -17.96 16.17
CA LYS A 226 22.27 -17.84 15.83
C LYS A 226 23.07 -17.41 17.06
N GLY A 227 24.10 -18.17 17.43
CA GLY A 227 24.93 -17.85 18.58
C GLY A 227 24.18 -17.78 19.92
N GLY A 228 23.01 -18.42 20.04
CA GLY A 228 22.17 -18.36 21.23
C GLY A 228 21.13 -17.23 21.21
N ASN A 229 21.20 -16.30 20.26
CA ASN A 229 20.24 -15.21 20.09
C ASN A 229 19.10 -15.62 19.16
N LEU A 230 17.90 -15.13 19.49
CA LEU A 230 16.68 -15.25 18.70
C LEU A 230 16.61 -14.10 17.70
N PHE A 231 16.53 -14.41 16.43
CA PHE A 231 16.36 -13.44 15.34
C PHE A 231 14.96 -13.57 14.75
N LEU A 232 14.24 -12.45 14.71
CA LEU A 232 12.98 -12.31 14.00
C LEU A 232 13.27 -12.14 12.51
N LEU A 233 12.53 -12.84 11.68
CA LEU A 233 12.60 -12.76 10.22
C LEU A 233 11.28 -12.23 9.67
N GLU A 234 11.05 -12.45 8.36
CA GLU A 234 9.84 -11.99 7.69
C GLU A 234 8.55 -12.60 8.30
N PRO A 235 7.47 -11.82 8.36
CA PRO A 235 6.15 -12.32 8.74
C PRO A 235 5.55 -13.18 7.62
N TYR A 236 4.64 -14.05 7.99
CA TYR A 236 3.86 -14.85 7.05
C TYR A 236 2.41 -14.97 7.47
N SER A 237 1.53 -15.08 6.49
CA SER A 237 0.08 -15.18 6.73
C SER A 237 -0.33 -16.56 7.16
N VAL A 238 -1.15 -16.62 8.22
CA VAL A 238 -1.66 -17.86 8.81
C VAL A 238 -3.18 -17.93 8.61
N GLY A 239 -3.65 -19.03 8.06
CA GLY A 239 -5.08 -19.31 7.91
C GLY A 239 -5.67 -19.88 9.19
N GLU A 240 -5.06 -20.95 9.69
CA GLU A 240 -5.50 -21.69 10.87
C GLU A 240 -4.31 -22.38 11.55
N VAL A 241 -4.38 -22.49 12.87
CA VAL A 241 -3.43 -23.24 13.69
C VAL A 241 -4.18 -24.36 14.42
N LYS A 242 -3.74 -25.60 14.27
CA LYS A 242 -4.28 -26.77 14.99
C LYS A 242 -3.25 -27.27 15.98
N GLY A 243 -3.65 -27.47 17.22
CA GLY A 243 -2.75 -27.81 18.33
C GLY A 243 -2.15 -26.55 18.95
N GLU A 244 -1.22 -26.75 19.86
CA GLU A 244 -0.61 -25.67 20.65
C GLU A 244 0.92 -25.82 20.68
N GLY A 245 1.59 -24.69 20.74
CA GLY A 245 3.04 -24.61 20.98
C GLY A 245 3.86 -25.34 19.95
N ALA A 246 4.67 -26.25 20.44
CA ALA A 246 5.59 -27.02 19.62
C ALA A 246 4.90 -28.02 18.67
N GLU A 247 3.71 -28.48 19.04
CA GLU A 247 2.91 -29.44 18.26
C GLU A 247 1.91 -28.74 17.32
N ALA A 248 1.97 -27.42 17.25
CA ALA A 248 1.07 -26.63 16.43
C ALA A 248 1.31 -26.89 14.92
N MET A 249 0.28 -27.34 14.24
CA MET A 249 0.26 -27.45 12.78
C MET A 249 -0.31 -26.17 12.19
N ILE A 250 0.48 -25.50 11.36
CA ILE A 250 0.14 -24.22 10.78
C ILE A 250 -0.31 -24.41 9.35
N LYS A 251 -1.57 -24.05 9.05
CA LYS A 251 -2.08 -23.93 7.69
C LYS A 251 -1.78 -22.50 7.21
N ALA A 252 -0.93 -22.37 6.21
CA ALA A 252 -0.63 -21.06 5.62
C ALA A 252 -1.88 -20.48 4.93
N TYR A 253 -1.99 -19.17 4.96
CA TYR A 253 -3.00 -18.42 4.19
C TYR A 253 -2.39 -18.08 2.83
N GLY A 254 -3.03 -18.49 1.76
CA GLY A 254 -2.45 -18.40 0.40
C GLY A 254 -2.46 -16.99 -0.20
N LEU A 255 -3.17 -16.03 0.40
CA LEU A 255 -3.18 -14.63 -0.02
C LEU A 255 -2.58 -13.78 1.09
N GLN A 256 -1.80 -12.79 0.69
CA GLN A 256 -1.45 -11.70 1.58
C GLN A 256 -2.68 -10.81 1.79
N GLY A 257 -2.79 -10.22 2.95
CA GLY A 257 -3.93 -9.37 3.31
C GLY A 257 -3.55 -8.39 4.39
N PRO A 258 -4.51 -7.65 4.96
CA PRO A 258 -4.26 -6.81 6.12
C PRO A 258 -3.59 -7.59 7.24
N GLY A 259 -2.83 -6.91 8.09
CA GLY A 259 -2.03 -7.51 9.14
C GLY A 259 -0.63 -6.91 9.19
N GLU A 260 0.36 -7.74 9.40
CA GLU A 260 1.76 -7.30 9.46
C GLU A 260 2.33 -7.05 8.07
N HIS A 261 1.94 -7.84 7.09
CA HIS A 261 2.46 -7.66 5.75
C HIS A 261 1.35 -7.43 4.72
N VAL A 262 1.24 -6.19 4.34
CA VAL A 262 0.41 -5.71 3.25
C VAL A 262 1.26 -5.26 2.06
N ASP A 263 2.52 -5.64 2.04
CA ASP A 263 3.50 -5.24 1.03
C ASP A 263 3.30 -5.99 -0.29
N GLY A 264 3.78 -5.40 -1.36
CA GLY A 264 3.71 -5.98 -2.68
C GLY A 264 2.37 -5.77 -3.39
N PRO A 265 2.25 -6.27 -4.64
CA PRO A 265 1.06 -6.08 -5.47
C PRO A 265 -0.23 -6.62 -4.87
N SER A 266 -0.15 -7.69 -4.08
CA SER A 266 -1.31 -8.29 -3.41
C SER A 266 -1.93 -7.37 -2.36
N GLY A 267 -1.15 -6.50 -1.73
CA GLY A 267 -1.67 -5.50 -0.79
C GLY A 267 -2.59 -4.47 -1.45
N LEU A 268 -2.35 -4.12 -2.71
CA LEU A 268 -3.20 -3.21 -3.47
C LEU A 268 -4.50 -3.86 -3.96
N LEU A 269 -4.50 -5.17 -4.09
CA LEU A 269 -5.58 -5.92 -4.73
C LEU A 269 -6.40 -6.75 -3.72
N TYR A 270 -6.09 -6.62 -2.43
CA TYR A 270 -6.77 -7.37 -1.38
C TYR A 270 -8.14 -6.76 -1.03
N PRO A 271 -9.15 -7.60 -0.75
CA PRO A 271 -9.24 -9.03 -1.03
C PRO A 271 -9.74 -9.27 -2.48
N ILE A 272 -8.91 -9.93 -3.30
CA ILE A 272 -9.32 -10.23 -4.69
C ILE A 272 -10.26 -11.43 -4.73
N GLN A 273 -10.01 -12.43 -3.91
CA GLN A 273 -10.83 -13.64 -3.85
C GLN A 273 -10.90 -14.17 -2.41
N PRO A 274 -12.09 -14.59 -1.95
CA PRO A 274 -12.20 -15.39 -0.73
C PRO A 274 -11.42 -16.70 -0.93
N GLN A 275 -10.64 -17.08 0.06
CA GLN A 275 -10.02 -18.41 0.04
C GLN A 275 -11.09 -19.44 0.37
N ASP A 276 -11.19 -20.48 -0.45
CA ASP A 276 -11.92 -21.68 -0.08
C ASP A 276 -11.17 -22.34 1.09
N PHE A 277 -11.72 -22.24 2.27
CA PHE A 277 -11.29 -23.01 3.43
C PHE A 277 -11.88 -24.41 3.28
N GLY A 278 -11.27 -25.24 2.44
CA GLY A 278 -11.65 -26.64 2.24
C GLY A 278 -11.31 -27.51 3.44
#